data_20e93b38b3711e827f4be7ced7ca93b7
#
_entry.id   20e93b38b3711e827f4be7ced7ca93b7
#
_cell.length_a   1.000
_cell.length_b   1.000
_cell.length_c   1.000
_cell.angle_alpha   90.00
_cell.angle_beta   90.00
_cell.angle_gamma   90.00
#
_symmetry.space_group_name_H-M   'P 1'
#
loop_
_entity.id
_entity.type
_entity.pdbx_description
1 polymer ?
#
loop_
_entity_poly.entity_id
_entity_poly.type
_entity_poly.pdbx_seq_one_letter_code
_entity_poly.pdbx_strand_id
1 'polypeptide(L)'
;MHIPAGFYPDWLLMLGNIIAIPAVLLAIWRTETRFWSGWSEGLQVAAIFMALSALYMLQADIKPGMAVHWLGVMLTVMMVGPWTAILVLSAIHVFLLLSQGIGDVSTLGFNIATSVLLPVVIASAIHLFFYHKFPRIVPIYFAKVGFGDLMCMWAVDAVLTLCLLTWSGYPSFHIYQDFTLILALMGGMEAVISTWVVAGLVCYFPIWLVTFNDEEYINGK
;
A
#
# COMPACT_ATOMS: atom_id res chain seq x y z
N MET A 1 5.00 -3.92 6.43
CA MET A 1 5.96 -3.82 7.53
C MET A 1 5.27 -4.24 8.79
N HIS A 2 5.75 -5.30 9.41
CA HIS A 2 5.09 -5.88 10.57
C HIS A 2 5.96 -5.60 11.79
N ILE A 3 5.37 -4.92 12.76
CA ILE A 3 6.04 -4.57 14.00
C ILE A 3 5.58 -5.55 15.06
N PRO A 4 6.52 -6.24 15.74
CA PRO A 4 6.18 -7.15 16.82
C PRO A 4 5.74 -6.39 18.06
N ALA A 5 4.98 -7.08 18.94
CA ALA A 5 4.60 -6.53 20.24
C ALA A 5 5.81 -6.16 21.10
N GLY A 6 5.66 -5.14 21.94
CA GLY A 6 6.70 -4.72 22.88
C GLY A 6 7.70 -3.68 22.37
N PHE A 7 7.67 -3.33 21.07
CA PHE A 7 8.54 -2.26 20.53
C PHE A 7 7.95 -0.86 20.70
N TYR A 8 6.63 -0.75 20.80
CA TYR A 8 5.93 0.53 20.89
C TYR A 8 5.03 0.58 22.12
N PRO A 9 4.78 1.77 22.65
CA PRO A 9 3.89 1.93 23.81
C PRO A 9 2.44 1.55 23.43
N ASP A 10 1.73 0.96 24.41
CA ASP A 10 0.37 0.44 24.20
C ASP A 10 -0.61 1.50 23.71
N TRP A 11 -0.46 2.76 24.14
CA TRP A 11 -1.33 3.84 23.68
C TRP A 11 -1.21 4.10 22.18
N LEU A 12 -0.01 3.92 21.59
CA LEU A 12 0.22 4.10 20.15
C LEU A 12 -0.43 2.95 19.36
N LEU A 13 -0.32 1.73 19.87
CA LEU A 13 -0.99 0.56 19.27
C LEU A 13 -2.51 0.69 19.35
N MET A 14 -3.02 1.19 20.49
CA MET A 14 -4.44 1.47 20.67
C MET A 14 -4.94 2.55 19.72
N LEU A 15 -4.16 3.63 19.51
CA LEU A 15 -4.47 4.67 18.53
C LEU A 15 -4.56 4.07 17.11
N GLY A 16 -3.63 3.19 16.74
CA GLY A 16 -3.68 2.47 15.48
C GLY A 16 -4.99 1.69 15.29
N ASN A 17 -5.45 0.98 16.32
CA ASN A 17 -6.73 0.25 16.29
C ASN A 17 -7.93 1.21 16.18
N ILE A 18 -7.94 2.32 16.91
CA ILE A 18 -9.00 3.34 16.86
C ILE A 18 -9.12 3.95 15.46
N ILE A 19 -8.03 4.08 14.73
CA ILE A 19 -8.02 4.61 13.36
C ILE A 19 -8.38 3.51 12.35
N ALA A 20 -7.76 2.32 12.47
CA ALA A 20 -7.88 1.27 11.47
C ALA A 20 -9.29 0.64 11.44
N ILE A 21 -9.88 0.36 12.60
CA ILE A 21 -11.18 -0.32 12.66
C ILE A 21 -12.28 0.49 11.97
N PRO A 22 -12.51 1.78 12.30
CA PRO A 22 -13.54 2.57 11.61
C PRO A 22 -13.25 2.74 10.12
N ALA A 23 -11.98 2.88 9.73
CA ALA A 23 -11.60 3.04 8.34
C ALA A 23 -11.90 1.78 7.51
N VAL A 24 -11.61 0.60 8.05
CA VAL A 24 -11.94 -0.69 7.39
C VAL A 24 -13.46 -0.88 7.32
N LEU A 25 -14.20 -0.58 8.39
CA LEU A 25 -15.67 -0.64 8.38
C LEU A 25 -16.27 0.33 7.34
N LEU A 26 -15.72 1.54 7.25
CA LEU A 26 -16.13 2.50 6.23
C LEU A 26 -15.80 2.00 4.82
N ALA A 27 -14.66 1.35 4.64
CA ALA A 27 -14.27 0.77 3.37
C ALA A 27 -15.22 -0.35 2.94
N ILE A 28 -15.67 -1.21 3.86
CA ILE A 28 -16.69 -2.23 3.58
C ILE A 28 -17.98 -1.58 3.04
N TRP A 29 -18.42 -0.50 3.67
CA TRP A 29 -19.65 0.18 3.27
C TRP A 29 -19.49 0.95 1.94
N ARG A 30 -18.30 1.49 1.66
CA ARG A 30 -18.02 2.32 0.48
C ARG A 30 -17.56 1.54 -0.75
N THR A 31 -17.16 0.29 -0.57
CA THR A 31 -16.73 -0.56 -1.70
C THR A 31 -17.91 -0.83 -2.63
N GLU A 32 -17.68 -0.62 -3.92
CA GLU A 32 -18.69 -0.81 -4.94
C GLU A 32 -19.19 -2.25 -4.99
N THR A 33 -20.50 -2.43 -5.17
CA THR A 33 -21.15 -3.75 -5.17
C THR A 33 -20.60 -4.69 -6.24
N ARG A 34 -20.07 -4.17 -7.37
CA ARG A 34 -19.46 -4.99 -8.42
C ARG A 34 -18.30 -5.85 -7.90
N PHE A 35 -17.50 -5.36 -6.96
CA PHE A 35 -16.38 -6.12 -6.37
C PHE A 35 -16.85 -7.25 -5.44
N TRP A 36 -18.10 -7.22 -5.01
CA TRP A 36 -18.70 -8.29 -4.20
C TRP A 36 -19.46 -9.34 -5.02
N SER A 37 -20.01 -8.96 -6.18
CA SER A 37 -20.92 -9.80 -6.98
C SER A 37 -20.46 -10.06 -8.41
N GLY A 38 -19.51 -9.25 -8.96
CA GLY A 38 -18.97 -9.41 -10.29
C GLY A 38 -17.92 -10.53 -10.35
N TRP A 39 -18.05 -11.45 -11.31
CA TRP A 39 -17.08 -12.54 -11.46
C TRP A 39 -15.69 -12.02 -11.88
N SER A 40 -15.62 -11.10 -12.85
CA SER A 40 -14.37 -10.51 -13.35
C SER A 40 -13.65 -9.68 -12.29
N GLU A 41 -14.40 -8.87 -11.56
CA GLU A 41 -13.91 -8.02 -10.49
C GLU A 41 -13.50 -8.84 -9.27
N GLY A 42 -14.23 -9.90 -8.94
CA GLY A 42 -13.84 -10.86 -7.91
C GLY A 42 -12.54 -11.58 -8.24
N LEU A 43 -12.35 -11.99 -9.51
CA LEU A 43 -11.09 -12.58 -9.98
C LEU A 43 -9.93 -11.58 -9.91
N GLN A 44 -10.16 -10.32 -10.26
CA GLN A 44 -9.18 -9.25 -10.14
C GLN A 44 -8.73 -9.05 -8.69
N VAL A 45 -9.67 -8.94 -7.76
CA VAL A 45 -9.38 -8.82 -6.31
C VAL A 45 -8.62 -10.03 -5.80
N ALA A 46 -9.01 -11.25 -6.20
CA ALA A 46 -8.31 -12.47 -5.83
C ALA A 46 -6.88 -12.51 -6.39
N ALA A 47 -6.67 -12.08 -7.64
CA ALA A 47 -5.34 -12.01 -8.24
C ALA A 47 -4.42 -11.02 -7.51
N ILE A 48 -4.93 -9.83 -7.16
CA ILE A 48 -4.20 -8.84 -6.36
C ILE A 48 -3.86 -9.42 -4.98
N PHE A 49 -4.83 -10.02 -4.30
CA PHE A 49 -4.63 -10.63 -2.99
C PHE A 49 -3.54 -11.70 -3.02
N MET A 50 -3.59 -12.62 -3.98
CA MET A 50 -2.59 -13.69 -4.11
C MET A 50 -1.21 -13.15 -4.46
N ALA A 51 -1.11 -12.25 -5.44
CA ALA A 51 0.17 -11.68 -5.87
C ALA A 51 0.84 -10.88 -4.74
N LEU A 52 0.11 -10.00 -4.08
CA LEU A 52 0.66 -9.18 -3.00
C LEU A 52 0.92 -10.01 -1.73
N SER A 53 0.09 -11.01 -1.41
CA SER A 53 0.38 -11.92 -0.29
C SER A 53 1.70 -12.66 -0.52
N ALA A 54 1.95 -13.15 -1.74
CA ALA A 54 3.22 -13.79 -2.08
C ALA A 54 4.40 -12.82 -1.97
N LEU A 55 4.25 -11.56 -2.43
CA LEU A 55 5.29 -10.52 -2.27
C LEU A 55 5.53 -10.15 -0.80
N TYR A 56 4.50 -10.08 0.01
CA TYR A 56 4.63 -9.78 1.45
C TYR A 56 5.29 -10.93 2.22
N MET A 57 5.12 -12.17 1.78
CA MET A 57 5.86 -13.33 2.33
C MET A 57 7.37 -13.25 2.05
N LEU A 58 7.78 -12.52 1.01
CA LEU A 58 9.19 -12.26 0.69
C LEU A 58 9.76 -11.08 1.49
N GLN A 59 9.23 -10.81 2.68
CA GLN A 59 9.77 -9.79 3.56
C GLN A 59 11.20 -10.10 4.00
N ALA A 60 11.97 -9.05 4.23
CA ALA A 60 13.30 -9.13 4.83
C ALA A 60 13.24 -8.59 6.27
N ASP A 61 13.53 -9.46 7.22
CA ASP A 61 13.66 -9.06 8.63
C ASP A 61 15.13 -8.66 8.90
N ILE A 62 15.40 -7.37 8.94
CA ILE A 62 16.76 -6.83 9.14
C ILE A 62 17.15 -6.96 10.62
N LYS A 63 16.29 -6.47 11.49
CA LYS A 63 16.37 -6.58 12.96
C LYS A 63 14.95 -6.68 13.53
N PRO A 64 14.79 -7.16 14.77
CA PRO A 64 13.49 -7.16 15.41
C PRO A 64 12.81 -5.78 15.31
N GLY A 65 11.60 -5.72 14.75
CA GLY A 65 10.86 -4.48 14.49
C GLY A 65 11.26 -3.71 13.22
N MET A 66 12.25 -4.18 12.46
CA MET A 66 12.69 -3.59 11.19
C MET A 66 12.44 -4.58 10.03
N ALA A 67 11.19 -4.95 9.82
CA ALA A 67 10.78 -5.76 8.67
C ALA A 67 10.48 -4.88 7.46
N VAL A 68 10.94 -5.31 6.29
CA VAL A 68 10.81 -4.58 5.03
C VAL A 68 10.12 -5.46 4.01
N HIS A 69 9.07 -4.99 3.37
CA HIS A 69 8.37 -5.64 2.27
C HIS A 69 7.78 -4.62 1.30
N TRP A 70 7.42 -5.09 0.12
CA TRP A 70 6.73 -4.29 -0.89
C TRP A 70 5.37 -3.81 -0.35
N LEU A 71 4.92 -2.63 -0.76
CA LEU A 71 3.59 -2.12 -0.40
C LEU A 71 2.52 -2.43 -1.47
N GLY A 72 2.83 -2.18 -2.74
CA GLY A 72 1.91 -2.36 -3.87
C GLY A 72 0.67 -1.48 -3.81
N VAL A 73 0.72 -0.40 -3.03
CA VAL A 73 -0.49 0.38 -2.69
C VAL A 73 -0.97 1.19 -3.86
N MET A 74 -0.09 1.94 -4.54
CA MET A 74 -0.50 2.78 -5.67
C MET A 74 -1.06 1.93 -6.80
N LEU A 75 -0.41 0.80 -7.12
CA LEU A 75 -0.89 -0.17 -8.09
C LEU A 75 -2.30 -0.66 -7.73
N THR A 76 -2.51 -1.07 -6.47
CA THR A 76 -3.81 -1.57 -6.01
C THR A 76 -4.89 -0.48 -6.10
N VAL A 77 -4.59 0.76 -5.69
CA VAL A 77 -5.52 1.88 -5.81
C VAL A 77 -5.88 2.17 -7.26
N MET A 78 -4.93 2.08 -8.20
CA MET A 78 -5.21 2.25 -9.63
C MET A 78 -6.10 1.14 -10.19
N MET A 79 -5.94 -0.09 -9.69
CA MET A 79 -6.69 -1.26 -10.17
C MET A 79 -8.12 -1.33 -9.61
N VAL A 80 -8.31 -1.12 -8.32
CA VAL A 80 -9.61 -1.39 -7.65
C VAL A 80 -10.20 -0.19 -6.91
N GLY A 81 -9.54 0.95 -6.97
CA GLY A 81 -9.93 2.15 -6.22
C GLY A 81 -9.58 2.11 -4.74
N PRO A 82 -9.68 3.25 -4.04
CA PRO A 82 -9.14 3.38 -2.68
C PRO A 82 -9.86 2.52 -1.63
N TRP A 83 -11.18 2.43 -1.69
CA TRP A 83 -11.95 1.70 -0.68
C TRP A 83 -11.71 0.19 -0.76
N THR A 84 -11.74 -0.38 -1.97
CA THR A 84 -11.44 -1.79 -2.19
C THR A 84 -9.96 -2.10 -1.88
N ALA A 85 -9.05 -1.17 -2.18
CA ALA A 85 -7.63 -1.31 -1.83
C ALA A 85 -7.43 -1.41 -0.31
N ILE A 86 -8.12 -0.59 0.50
CA ILE A 86 -8.08 -0.71 1.96
C ILE A 86 -8.49 -2.12 2.40
N LEU A 87 -9.56 -2.67 1.84
CA LEU A 87 -10.04 -4.00 2.22
C LEU A 87 -9.05 -5.10 1.84
N VAL A 88 -8.58 -5.11 0.60
CA VAL A 88 -7.68 -6.14 0.09
C VAL A 88 -6.36 -6.13 0.88
N LEU A 89 -5.76 -4.95 1.04
CA LEU A 89 -4.48 -4.81 1.76
C LEU A 89 -4.63 -5.13 3.25
N SER A 90 -5.73 -4.73 3.89
CA SER A 90 -6.01 -5.11 5.29
C SER A 90 -6.23 -6.62 5.42
N ALA A 91 -6.94 -7.24 4.49
CA ALA A 91 -7.14 -8.69 4.46
C ALA A 91 -5.82 -9.45 4.31
N ILE A 92 -4.87 -8.93 3.52
CA ILE A 92 -3.51 -9.50 3.41
C ILE A 92 -2.80 -9.47 4.77
N HIS A 93 -2.84 -8.36 5.51
CA HIS A 93 -2.23 -8.28 6.84
C HIS A 93 -2.84 -9.29 7.81
N VAL A 94 -4.16 -9.46 7.80
CA VAL A 94 -4.85 -10.47 8.62
C VAL A 94 -4.47 -11.89 8.17
N PHE A 95 -4.42 -12.15 6.87
CA PHE A 95 -4.02 -13.44 6.32
C PHE A 95 -2.60 -13.83 6.73
N LEU A 96 -1.64 -12.91 6.65
CA LEU A 96 -0.25 -13.17 7.04
C LEU A 96 -0.10 -13.41 8.55
N LEU A 97 -0.86 -12.66 9.36
CA LEU A 97 -0.90 -12.89 10.80
C LEU A 97 -1.40 -14.29 11.13
N LEU A 98 -2.50 -14.73 10.49
CA LEU A 98 -3.14 -16.02 10.79
C LEU A 98 -2.39 -17.22 10.20
N SER A 99 -1.79 -17.07 9.00
CA SER A 99 -1.16 -18.17 8.27
C SER A 99 0.33 -18.35 8.57
N GLN A 100 1.04 -17.26 8.82
CA GLN A 100 2.50 -17.23 8.99
C GLN A 100 2.94 -16.78 10.39
N GLY A 101 2.01 -16.30 11.22
CA GLY A 101 2.36 -15.69 12.51
C GLY A 101 3.17 -14.39 12.33
N ILE A 102 3.07 -13.74 11.16
CA ILE A 102 3.76 -12.50 10.87
C ILE A 102 3.00 -11.33 11.53
N GLY A 103 3.65 -10.67 12.48
CA GLY A 103 3.05 -9.61 13.29
C GLY A 103 2.40 -10.13 14.56
N ASP A 104 1.58 -9.30 15.19
CA ASP A 104 0.86 -9.58 16.43
C ASP A 104 -0.54 -8.98 16.36
N VAL A 105 -1.51 -9.60 17.04
CA VAL A 105 -2.89 -9.10 17.09
C VAL A 105 -2.94 -7.68 17.68
N SER A 106 -2.12 -7.40 18.70
CA SER A 106 -2.06 -6.09 19.35
C SER A 106 -1.53 -4.99 18.43
N THR A 107 -0.66 -5.35 17.48
CA THR A 107 -0.04 -4.40 16.54
C THR A 107 -0.77 -4.29 15.20
N LEU A 108 -1.75 -5.16 14.95
CA LEU A 108 -2.43 -5.26 13.65
C LEU A 108 -3.04 -3.94 13.19
N GLY A 109 -3.76 -3.24 14.08
CA GLY A 109 -4.37 -1.95 13.71
C GLY A 109 -3.33 -0.88 13.41
N PHE A 110 -2.22 -0.84 14.14
CA PHE A 110 -1.13 0.09 13.86
C PHE A 110 -0.46 -0.25 12.50
N ASN A 111 -0.23 -1.52 12.21
CA ASN A 111 0.31 -1.96 10.93
C ASN A 111 -0.63 -1.61 9.76
N ILE A 112 -1.95 -1.79 9.93
CA ILE A 112 -2.95 -1.37 8.93
C ILE A 112 -2.95 0.17 8.80
N ALA A 113 -2.92 0.92 9.89
CA ALA A 113 -2.92 2.38 9.85
C ALA A 113 -1.71 2.93 9.09
N THR A 114 -0.52 2.39 9.33
CA THR A 114 0.73 2.87 8.75
C THR A 114 1.01 2.32 7.35
N SER A 115 0.78 1.02 7.12
CA SER A 115 1.17 0.36 5.86
C SER A 115 0.02 0.22 4.86
N VAL A 116 -1.23 0.54 5.24
CA VAL A 116 -2.39 0.52 4.35
C VAL A 116 -3.05 1.89 4.27
N LEU A 117 -3.59 2.42 5.39
CA LEU A 117 -4.40 3.64 5.34
C LEU A 117 -3.58 4.86 4.92
N LEU A 118 -2.43 5.08 5.55
CA LEU A 118 -1.55 6.19 5.22
C LEU A 118 -1.18 6.21 3.73
N PRO A 119 -0.61 5.14 3.15
CA PRO A 119 -0.25 5.17 1.75
C PRO A 119 -1.46 5.16 0.80
N VAL A 120 -2.61 4.56 1.14
CA VAL A 120 -3.83 4.66 0.32
C VAL A 120 -4.34 6.09 0.24
N VAL A 121 -4.30 6.84 1.34
CA VAL A 121 -4.68 8.26 1.34
C VAL A 121 -3.74 9.07 0.46
N ILE A 122 -2.43 8.83 0.54
CA ILE A 122 -1.43 9.49 -0.29
C ILE A 122 -1.60 9.13 -1.76
N ALA A 123 -1.75 7.85 -2.08
CA ALA A 123 -1.99 7.38 -3.45
C ALA A 123 -3.23 8.03 -4.06
N SER A 124 -4.30 8.11 -3.29
CA SER A 124 -5.57 8.73 -3.71
C SER A 124 -5.41 10.24 -3.93
N ALA A 125 -4.70 10.93 -3.04
CA ALA A 125 -4.42 12.35 -3.17
C ALA A 125 -3.56 12.64 -4.41
N ILE A 126 -2.52 11.84 -4.66
CA ILE A 126 -1.67 11.96 -5.85
C ILE A 126 -2.47 11.66 -7.12
N HIS A 127 -3.31 10.60 -7.11
CA HIS A 127 -4.18 10.32 -8.24
C HIS A 127 -5.07 11.52 -8.58
N LEU A 128 -5.77 12.09 -7.60
CA LEU A 128 -6.63 13.25 -7.79
C LEU A 128 -5.85 14.50 -8.23
N PHE A 129 -4.68 14.74 -7.65
CA PHE A 129 -3.82 15.86 -8.03
C PHE A 129 -3.41 15.77 -9.51
N PHE A 130 -2.91 14.61 -9.97
CA PHE A 130 -2.54 14.42 -11.36
C PHE A 130 -3.74 14.49 -12.30
N TYR A 131 -4.89 13.94 -11.90
CA TYR A 131 -6.12 13.97 -12.67
C TYR A 131 -6.62 15.37 -12.95
N HIS A 132 -6.49 16.29 -11.97
CA HIS A 132 -6.97 17.67 -12.10
C HIS A 132 -5.93 18.66 -12.64
N LYS A 133 -4.64 18.39 -12.48
CA LYS A 133 -3.58 19.36 -12.80
C LYS A 133 -2.83 19.08 -14.08
N PHE A 134 -2.80 17.84 -14.53
CA PHE A 134 -2.01 17.43 -15.69
C PHE A 134 -2.89 16.93 -16.84
N PRO A 135 -2.40 17.02 -18.10
CA PRO A 135 -3.11 16.48 -19.24
C PRO A 135 -3.28 14.95 -19.11
N ARG A 136 -4.44 14.46 -19.57
CA ARG A 136 -4.78 13.05 -19.53
C ARG A 136 -4.13 12.31 -20.70
N ILE A 137 -2.84 12.04 -20.56
CA ILE A 137 -2.05 11.29 -21.56
C ILE A 137 -1.36 10.11 -20.88
N VAL A 138 -1.11 9.04 -21.64
CA VAL A 138 -0.54 7.79 -21.15
C VAL A 138 0.80 8.00 -20.41
N PRO A 139 1.77 8.80 -20.92
CA PRO A 139 3.02 9.05 -20.18
C PRO A 139 2.81 9.69 -18.79
N ILE A 140 1.85 10.61 -18.66
CA ILE A 140 1.52 11.24 -17.38
C ILE A 140 0.84 10.23 -16.45
N TYR A 141 0.04 9.31 -16.99
CA TYR A 141 -0.55 8.22 -16.23
C TYR A 141 0.53 7.32 -15.61
N PHE A 142 1.56 6.95 -16.36
CA PHE A 142 2.68 6.16 -15.85
C PHE A 142 3.53 6.95 -14.83
N ALA A 143 3.83 8.21 -15.11
CA ALA A 143 4.55 9.08 -14.17
C ALA A 143 3.81 9.21 -12.82
N LYS A 144 2.48 9.30 -12.86
CA LYS A 144 1.63 9.34 -11.66
C LYS A 144 1.79 8.07 -10.82
N VAL A 145 1.84 6.90 -11.44
CA VAL A 145 2.00 5.62 -10.72
C VAL A 145 3.35 5.54 -10.04
N GLY A 146 4.45 5.78 -10.78
CA GLY A 146 5.79 5.73 -10.22
C GLY A 146 6.00 6.77 -9.11
N PHE A 147 5.57 8.01 -9.32
CA PHE A 147 5.64 9.06 -8.30
C PHE A 147 4.78 8.71 -7.08
N GLY A 148 3.60 8.13 -7.29
CA GLY A 148 2.70 7.73 -6.22
C GLY A 148 3.29 6.65 -5.33
N ASP A 149 3.86 5.58 -5.89
CA ASP A 149 4.50 4.53 -5.10
C ASP A 149 5.71 5.06 -4.31
N LEU A 150 6.54 5.88 -4.94
CA LEU A 150 7.68 6.50 -4.28
C LEU A 150 7.24 7.32 -3.05
N MET A 151 6.21 8.16 -3.21
CA MET A 151 5.70 8.99 -2.12
C MET A 151 5.01 8.15 -1.02
N CYS A 152 4.29 7.09 -1.38
CA CYS A 152 3.68 6.17 -0.43
C CYS A 152 4.75 5.49 0.44
N MET A 153 5.80 4.93 -0.19
CA MET A 153 6.88 4.26 0.53
C MET A 153 7.64 5.24 1.43
N TRP A 154 7.99 6.42 0.94
CA TRP A 154 8.72 7.42 1.72
C TRP A 154 7.91 7.95 2.91
N ALA A 155 6.60 8.07 2.77
CA ALA A 155 5.75 8.47 3.89
C ALA A 155 5.67 7.38 4.97
N VAL A 156 5.57 6.12 4.58
CA VAL A 156 5.61 4.98 5.51
C VAL A 156 6.98 4.91 6.19
N ASP A 157 8.08 5.05 5.41
CA ASP A 157 9.43 5.11 5.94
C ASP A 157 9.60 6.22 6.98
N ALA A 158 9.15 7.44 6.66
CA ALA A 158 9.26 8.58 7.58
C ALA A 158 8.53 8.32 8.91
N VAL A 159 7.30 7.77 8.87
CA VAL A 159 6.53 7.47 10.08
C VAL A 159 7.19 6.36 10.89
N LEU A 160 7.59 5.26 10.26
CA LEU A 160 8.20 4.14 10.96
C LEU A 160 9.58 4.48 11.50
N THR A 161 10.40 5.21 10.74
CA THR A 161 11.70 5.72 11.20
C THR A 161 11.54 6.62 12.42
N LEU A 162 10.56 7.54 12.42
CA LEU A 162 10.27 8.39 13.57
C LEU A 162 9.86 7.55 14.79
N CYS A 163 9.01 6.56 14.60
CA CYS A 163 8.59 5.65 15.65
C CYS A 163 9.79 4.85 16.23
N LEU A 164 10.66 4.32 15.35
CA LEU A 164 11.86 3.60 15.78
C LEU A 164 12.84 4.49 16.54
N LEU A 165 13.08 5.72 16.07
CA LEU A 165 13.95 6.69 16.75
C LEU A 165 13.44 7.05 18.15
N THR A 166 12.13 7.04 18.32
CA THR A 166 11.50 7.49 19.57
C THR A 166 11.40 6.36 20.62
N TRP A 167 11.11 5.12 20.18
CA TRP A 167 10.72 4.05 21.11
C TRP A 167 11.52 2.76 21.03
N SER A 168 12.28 2.49 19.94
CA SER A 168 12.94 1.19 19.77
C SER A 168 14.17 0.95 20.65
N GLY A 169 14.80 2.02 21.17
CA GLY A 169 16.08 1.94 21.88
C GLY A 169 17.29 1.63 20.98
N TYR A 170 17.11 1.48 19.69
CA TYR A 170 18.22 1.31 18.74
C TYR A 170 19.02 2.62 18.57
N PRO A 171 20.36 2.54 18.37
CA PRO A 171 21.15 3.71 17.96
C PRO A 171 20.63 4.26 16.62
N SER A 172 20.51 5.59 16.52
CA SER A 172 19.99 6.28 15.33
C SER A 172 20.74 5.90 14.04
N PHE A 173 22.06 5.67 14.15
CA PHE A 173 22.88 5.22 13.03
C PHE A 173 22.35 3.91 12.39
N HIS A 174 21.99 2.92 13.22
CA HIS A 174 21.43 1.66 12.72
C HIS A 174 20.05 1.84 12.10
N ILE A 175 19.23 2.74 12.66
CA ILE A 175 17.90 3.02 12.07
C ILE A 175 18.08 3.63 10.67
N TYR A 176 18.94 4.62 10.52
CA TYR A 176 19.14 5.27 9.22
C TYR A 176 19.81 4.37 8.19
N GLN A 177 20.85 3.63 8.53
CA GLN A 177 21.56 2.79 7.56
C GLN A 177 20.86 1.49 7.25
N ASP A 178 20.37 0.80 8.28
CA ASP A 178 19.84 -0.56 8.11
C ASP A 178 18.36 -0.57 7.72
N PHE A 179 17.60 0.51 8.00
CA PHE A 179 16.16 0.56 7.76
C PHE A 179 15.76 1.66 6.78
N THR A 180 15.93 2.93 7.15
CA THR A 180 15.48 4.09 6.36
C THR A 180 16.07 4.10 4.94
N LEU A 181 17.37 3.87 4.80
CA LEU A 181 18.01 3.85 3.48
C LEU A 181 17.47 2.71 2.60
N ILE A 182 17.26 1.53 3.19
CA ILE A 182 16.74 0.36 2.45
C ILE A 182 15.31 0.63 1.99
N LEU A 183 14.44 1.18 2.86
CA LEU A 183 13.09 1.53 2.47
C LEU A 183 13.04 2.61 1.39
N ALA A 184 13.86 3.64 1.51
CA ALA A 184 13.94 4.69 0.51
C ALA A 184 14.32 4.14 -0.88
N LEU A 185 15.29 3.20 -0.92
CA LEU A 185 15.68 2.53 -2.16
C LEU A 185 14.59 1.59 -2.69
N MET A 186 13.93 0.85 -1.79
CA MET A 186 12.80 -0.01 -2.17
C MET A 186 11.66 0.79 -2.80
N GLY A 187 11.37 2.00 -2.31
CA GLY A 187 10.39 2.89 -2.93
C GLY A 187 10.69 3.18 -4.40
N GLY A 188 11.96 3.39 -4.74
CA GLY A 188 12.39 3.55 -6.14
C GLY A 188 12.18 2.29 -6.98
N MET A 189 12.52 1.13 -6.43
CA MET A 189 12.31 -0.16 -7.11
C MET A 189 10.80 -0.46 -7.31
N GLU A 190 10.00 -0.22 -6.28
CA GLU A 190 8.55 -0.39 -6.33
C GLU A 190 7.92 0.51 -7.39
N ALA A 191 8.32 1.78 -7.44
CA ALA A 191 7.86 2.74 -8.44
C ALA A 191 8.11 2.26 -9.89
N VAL A 192 9.28 1.68 -10.15
CA VAL A 192 9.61 1.10 -11.46
C VAL A 192 8.74 -0.11 -11.76
N ILE A 193 8.65 -1.07 -10.85
CA ILE A 193 7.90 -2.31 -11.05
C ILE A 193 6.41 -2.03 -11.25
N SER A 194 5.81 -1.21 -10.39
CA SER A 194 4.39 -0.85 -10.51
C SER A 194 4.09 -0.11 -11.81
N THR A 195 4.99 0.77 -12.24
CA THR A 195 4.85 1.44 -13.54
C THR A 195 4.88 0.43 -14.70
N TRP A 196 5.76 -0.56 -14.65
CA TRP A 196 5.83 -1.61 -15.68
C TRP A 196 4.59 -2.51 -15.67
N VAL A 197 4.10 -2.90 -14.49
CA VAL A 197 2.87 -3.68 -14.36
C VAL A 197 1.69 -2.90 -14.92
N VAL A 198 1.56 -1.62 -14.57
CA VAL A 198 0.50 -0.75 -15.10
C VAL A 198 0.63 -0.56 -16.61
N ALA A 199 1.83 -0.41 -17.15
CA ALA A 199 2.03 -0.34 -18.60
C ALA A 199 1.55 -1.61 -19.32
N GLY A 200 1.86 -2.78 -18.76
CA GLY A 200 1.32 -4.06 -19.24
C GLY A 200 -0.20 -4.13 -19.16
N LEU A 201 -0.79 -3.67 -18.04
CA LEU A 201 -2.24 -3.65 -17.88
C LEU A 201 -2.92 -2.70 -18.88
N VAL A 202 -2.38 -1.51 -19.09
CA VAL A 202 -2.89 -0.57 -20.12
C VAL A 202 -2.88 -1.19 -21.52
N CYS A 203 -1.84 -1.98 -21.84
CA CYS A 203 -1.73 -2.59 -23.17
C CYS A 203 -2.62 -3.82 -23.36
N TYR A 204 -2.76 -4.66 -22.34
CA TYR A 204 -3.38 -5.98 -22.48
C TYR A 204 -4.72 -6.13 -21.74
N PHE A 205 -4.88 -5.42 -20.62
CA PHE A 205 -6.04 -5.56 -19.72
C PHE A 205 -6.49 -4.21 -19.15
N PRO A 206 -6.79 -3.17 -19.99
CA PRO A 206 -7.12 -1.82 -19.49
C PRO A 206 -8.35 -1.81 -18.57
N ILE A 207 -9.28 -2.74 -18.77
CA ILE A 207 -10.47 -2.92 -17.92
C ILE A 207 -10.13 -3.23 -16.44
N TRP A 208 -8.92 -3.70 -16.16
CA TRP A 208 -8.45 -3.95 -14.79
C TRP A 208 -7.99 -2.69 -14.06
N LEU A 209 -7.96 -1.55 -14.73
CA LEU A 209 -7.57 -0.27 -14.17
C LEU A 209 -8.79 0.64 -14.04
N VAL A 210 -9.40 0.65 -12.85
CA VAL A 210 -10.59 1.49 -12.58
C VAL A 210 -10.34 2.98 -12.85
N THR A 211 -9.08 3.39 -12.75
CA THR A 211 -8.66 4.80 -12.92
C THR A 211 -8.20 5.14 -14.34
N PHE A 212 -8.24 4.18 -15.25
CA PHE A 212 -7.86 4.37 -16.66
C PHE A 212 -9.08 4.27 -17.57
N ASN A 213 -9.21 5.20 -18.48
CA ASN A 213 -10.26 5.20 -19.50
C ASN A 213 -9.63 5.52 -20.86
N ASP A 214 -9.77 4.61 -21.81
CA ASP A 214 -9.22 4.74 -23.19
C ASP A 214 -9.72 6.01 -23.89
N GLU A 215 -11.00 6.37 -23.71
CA GLU A 215 -11.57 7.57 -24.30
C GLU A 215 -10.91 8.84 -23.79
N GLU A 216 -10.54 8.88 -22.50
CA GLU A 216 -9.91 10.06 -21.89
C GLU A 216 -8.40 10.15 -22.17
N TYR A 217 -7.70 9.01 -22.18
CA TYR A 217 -6.23 8.98 -22.22
C TYR A 217 -5.66 8.76 -23.61
N ILE A 218 -6.42 8.16 -24.54
CA ILE A 218 -5.98 7.80 -25.89
C ILE A 218 -6.79 8.57 -26.94
N ASN A 219 -8.13 8.52 -26.89
CA ASN A 219 -9.02 9.01 -27.95
C ASN A 219 -9.47 10.48 -27.77
N GLY A 220 -9.31 11.06 -26.61
CA GLY A 220 -9.77 12.41 -26.25
C GLY A 220 -8.93 13.56 -26.81
N LYS A 221 -8.22 13.33 -27.92
CA LYS A 221 -7.36 14.35 -28.59
C LYS A 221 -7.86 14.68 -29.96
#